data_730db48d11394efe6811eb26381e77ba
#
_entry.id   730db48d11394efe6811eb26381e77ba
#
_cell.length_a   1.000
_cell.length_b   1.000
_cell.length_c   1.000
_cell.angle_alpha   90.00
_cell.angle_beta   90.00
_cell.angle_gamma   90.00
#
_symmetry.space_group_name_H-M   'P 1'
#
loop_
_entity.id
_entity.type
_entity.pdbx_description
1 polymer ?
#
loop_
_entity_poly.entity_id
_entity_poly.type
_entity_poly.pdbx_seq_one_letter_code
_entity_poly.pdbx_strand_id
1 'polypeptide(L)'
;MRIGIIGTGRIASRFADTAFAGIESAYVSCVYNPKAASAEKFAIQHSIENYTDSLEELTMLTDAVYIASLHETHYEYAKYMLNNKKHVLCEKPAVLKKAQAEELYSLAKENNVVFMEAVKTAYCPGFHAMMAAAKSGKIGRIIDVEAAFSRLTPVNTREYMAQDYNGSFLEFGSYVCMPVFELLGCDYDDVRFHSMRAVNGVDAYTKAVFSFGGKSAEVKTGLGIKTEGQLLISGTNGYILAKSPWWLTKEFEVRYEDANKREV
;
A
#
# COMPACT_ATOMS: atom_id res chain seq x y z
N MET A 1 2.88 -23.66 -0.72
CA MET A 1 3.77 -22.64 -1.29
C MET A 1 4.77 -22.19 -0.22
N ARG A 2 6.06 -22.22 -0.52
CA ARG A 2 7.13 -21.78 0.37
C ARG A 2 7.35 -20.29 0.19
N ILE A 3 7.20 -19.52 1.25
CA ILE A 3 7.33 -18.05 1.22
C ILE A 3 8.62 -17.63 1.92
N GLY A 4 9.44 -16.83 1.24
CA GLY A 4 10.59 -16.16 1.84
C GLY A 4 10.21 -14.79 2.37
N ILE A 5 10.83 -14.34 3.44
CA ILE A 5 10.71 -12.96 3.93
C ILE A 5 12.04 -12.25 3.70
N ILE A 6 12.01 -11.08 3.03
CA ILE A 6 13.16 -10.19 2.89
C ILE A 6 13.00 -9.01 3.85
N GLY A 7 13.83 -8.96 4.89
CA GLY A 7 13.76 -7.99 5.97
C GLY A 7 13.29 -8.58 7.30
N THR A 8 13.72 -7.96 8.40
CA THR A 8 13.47 -8.45 9.78
C THR A 8 12.88 -7.34 10.66
N GLY A 9 12.18 -6.39 10.05
CA GLY A 9 11.55 -5.26 10.71
C GLY A 9 10.16 -5.59 11.28
N ARG A 10 9.56 -4.59 11.93
CA ARG A 10 8.22 -4.69 12.55
C ARG A 10 7.14 -5.22 11.61
N ILE A 11 7.17 -4.82 10.33
CA ILE A 11 6.16 -5.24 9.35
C ILE A 11 6.39 -6.70 8.93
N ALA A 12 7.66 -7.11 8.74
CA ALA A 12 8.01 -8.51 8.52
C ALA A 12 7.56 -9.40 9.68
N SER A 13 7.75 -8.94 10.94
CA SER A 13 7.29 -9.66 12.13
C SER A 13 5.77 -9.87 12.14
N ARG A 14 5.00 -8.78 11.86
CA ARG A 14 3.54 -8.90 11.76
C ARG A 14 3.12 -9.89 10.66
N PHE A 15 3.78 -9.87 9.52
CA PHE A 15 3.49 -10.80 8.43
C PHE A 15 3.76 -12.25 8.85
N ALA A 16 4.92 -12.53 9.46
CA ALA A 16 5.27 -13.85 9.95
C ALA A 16 4.24 -14.40 10.95
N ASP A 17 3.73 -13.54 11.85
CA ASP A 17 2.80 -13.94 12.91
C ASP A 17 1.36 -14.15 12.41
N THR A 18 0.93 -13.45 11.35
CA THR A 18 -0.51 -13.36 11.04
C THR A 18 -0.90 -13.74 9.62
N ALA A 19 0.01 -13.74 8.65
CA ALA A 19 -0.34 -13.88 7.24
C ALA A 19 -0.91 -15.25 6.89
N PHE A 20 -0.52 -16.30 7.61
CA PHE A 20 -0.91 -17.68 7.30
C PHE A 20 -1.86 -18.30 8.35
N ALA A 21 -2.43 -17.49 9.23
CA ALA A 21 -3.43 -17.96 10.18
C ALA A 21 -4.63 -18.56 9.44
N GLY A 22 -4.83 -19.88 9.57
CA GLY A 22 -5.88 -20.62 8.86
C GLY A 22 -5.59 -20.94 7.39
N ILE A 23 -4.35 -20.76 6.91
CA ILE A 23 -3.93 -21.12 5.54
C ILE A 23 -2.95 -22.29 5.61
N GLU A 24 -3.40 -23.46 5.15
CA GLU A 24 -2.55 -24.67 5.13
C GLU A 24 -1.68 -24.77 3.86
N SER A 25 -2.03 -24.07 2.79
CA SER A 25 -1.38 -24.18 1.48
C SER A 25 -0.08 -23.36 1.34
N ALA A 26 0.25 -22.52 2.34
CA ALA A 26 1.44 -21.68 2.32
C ALA A 26 2.03 -21.50 3.74
N TYR A 27 3.34 -21.33 3.81
CA TYR A 27 4.07 -21.09 5.07
C TYR A 27 5.37 -20.32 4.82
N VAL A 28 5.92 -19.70 5.85
CA VAL A 28 7.23 -19.06 5.78
C VAL A 28 8.32 -20.11 5.90
N SER A 29 9.08 -20.32 4.83
CA SER A 29 10.15 -21.32 4.77
C SER A 29 11.53 -20.76 5.08
N CYS A 30 11.76 -19.46 4.84
CA CYS A 30 13.06 -18.84 5.03
C CYS A 30 12.94 -17.33 5.28
N VAL A 31 13.85 -16.77 6.06
CA VAL A 31 14.01 -15.31 6.19
C VAL A 31 15.41 -14.88 5.79
N TYR A 32 15.46 -13.78 5.05
CA TYR A 32 16.69 -13.14 4.60
C TYR A 32 16.90 -11.79 5.28
N ASN A 33 18.13 -11.55 5.70
CA ASN A 33 18.64 -10.23 6.03
C ASN A 33 20.14 -10.17 5.67
N PRO A 34 20.68 -9.07 5.10
CA PRO A 34 22.11 -8.95 4.79
C PRO A 34 23.01 -9.05 6.04
N LYS A 35 22.42 -9.00 7.24
CA LYS A 35 23.08 -9.30 8.52
C LYS A 35 22.60 -10.66 9.00
N ALA A 36 23.40 -11.72 8.83
CA ALA A 36 23.06 -13.10 9.23
C ALA A 36 22.48 -13.19 10.64
N ALA A 37 23.12 -12.54 11.63
CA ALA A 37 22.63 -12.53 13.00
C ALA A 37 21.22 -11.93 13.18
N SER A 38 20.80 -11.00 12.30
CA SER A 38 19.44 -10.45 12.32
C SER A 38 18.44 -11.44 11.72
N ALA A 39 18.81 -12.17 10.67
CA ALA A 39 18.00 -13.23 10.08
C ALA A 39 17.82 -14.38 11.06
N GLU A 40 18.90 -14.84 11.69
CA GLU A 40 18.88 -15.90 12.71
C GLU A 40 17.96 -15.55 13.88
N LYS A 41 18.15 -14.38 14.49
CA LYS A 41 17.32 -13.90 15.59
C LYS A 41 15.83 -13.87 15.22
N PHE A 42 15.52 -13.41 14.03
CA PHE A 42 14.14 -13.32 13.52
C PHE A 42 13.55 -14.73 13.30
N ALA A 43 14.33 -15.65 12.70
CA ALA A 43 13.92 -17.03 12.48
C ALA A 43 13.57 -17.74 13.79
N ILE A 44 14.42 -17.60 14.80
CA ILE A 44 14.19 -18.17 16.15
C ILE A 44 12.90 -17.58 16.76
N GLN A 45 12.73 -16.24 16.69
CA GLN A 45 11.57 -15.55 17.27
C GLN A 45 10.23 -16.01 16.67
N HIS A 46 10.20 -16.31 15.37
CA HIS A 46 8.98 -16.63 14.61
C HIS A 46 8.89 -18.11 14.22
N SER A 47 9.78 -18.97 14.76
CA SER A 47 9.82 -20.41 14.46
C SER A 47 9.93 -20.73 12.98
N ILE A 48 10.73 -19.95 12.24
CA ILE A 48 11.02 -20.15 10.82
C ILE A 48 12.21 -21.11 10.72
N GLU A 49 12.09 -22.14 9.90
CA GLU A 49 13.07 -23.23 9.81
C GLU A 49 14.43 -22.77 9.28
N ASN A 50 14.42 -21.89 8.25
CA ASN A 50 15.66 -21.47 7.60
C ASN A 50 15.86 -19.97 7.68
N TYR A 51 17.13 -19.56 7.77
CA TYR A 51 17.54 -18.17 7.66
C TYR A 51 18.82 -18.05 6.83
N THR A 52 19.01 -16.92 6.16
CA THR A 52 20.18 -16.71 5.31
C THR A 52 20.52 -15.23 5.12
N ASP A 53 21.78 -14.94 4.77
CA ASP A 53 22.27 -13.67 4.26
C ASP A 53 22.61 -13.73 2.76
N SER A 54 22.27 -14.86 2.08
CA SER A 54 22.41 -15.07 0.65
C SER A 54 21.06 -15.02 -0.07
N LEU A 55 20.92 -14.13 -1.05
CA LEU A 55 19.74 -14.08 -1.91
C LEU A 55 19.64 -15.32 -2.81
N GLU A 56 20.75 -15.91 -3.21
CA GLU A 56 20.78 -17.14 -3.98
C GLU A 56 20.18 -18.30 -3.18
N GLU A 57 20.62 -18.48 -1.94
CA GLU A 57 20.06 -19.50 -1.04
C GLU A 57 18.58 -19.28 -0.78
N LEU A 58 18.15 -18.02 -0.55
CA LEU A 58 16.74 -17.70 -0.42
C LEU A 58 15.92 -18.16 -1.64
N THR A 59 16.44 -17.96 -2.87
CA THR A 59 15.72 -18.41 -4.08
C THR A 59 15.55 -19.92 -4.15
N MET A 60 16.50 -20.71 -3.65
CA MET A 60 16.41 -22.17 -3.63
C MET A 60 15.36 -22.67 -2.62
N LEU A 61 15.17 -21.95 -1.53
CA LEU A 61 14.31 -22.32 -0.43
C LEU A 61 12.86 -21.81 -0.56
N THR A 62 12.55 -21.00 -1.59
CA THR A 62 11.25 -20.30 -1.70
C THR A 62 10.63 -20.42 -3.09
N ASP A 63 9.30 -20.30 -3.15
CA ASP A 63 8.51 -20.20 -4.39
C ASP A 63 8.07 -18.75 -4.64
N ALA A 64 7.86 -18.00 -3.56
CA ALA A 64 7.50 -16.59 -3.55
C ALA A 64 8.23 -15.86 -2.42
N VAL A 65 8.32 -14.54 -2.52
CA VAL A 65 8.91 -13.71 -1.45
C VAL A 65 7.99 -12.56 -1.06
N TYR A 66 8.01 -12.25 0.23
CA TYR A 66 7.46 -11.03 0.79
C TYR A 66 8.59 -10.07 1.13
N ILE A 67 8.62 -8.89 0.48
CA ILE A 67 9.64 -7.87 0.69
C ILE A 67 9.12 -6.84 1.69
N ALA A 68 9.75 -6.76 2.85
CA ALA A 68 9.43 -5.85 3.95
C ALA A 68 10.71 -5.18 4.49
N SER A 69 11.58 -4.78 3.59
CA SER A 69 12.85 -4.09 3.83
C SER A 69 12.66 -2.56 3.88
N LEU A 70 13.71 -1.80 3.65
CA LEU A 70 13.64 -0.34 3.50
C LEU A 70 13.16 0.02 2.08
N HIS A 71 12.42 1.10 1.92
CA HIS A 71 11.79 1.51 0.65
C HIS A 71 12.80 1.57 -0.50
N GLU A 72 13.99 2.10 -0.27
CA GLU A 72 15.08 2.23 -1.25
C GLU A 72 15.61 0.90 -1.77
N THR A 73 15.37 -0.20 -1.05
CA THR A 73 15.86 -1.53 -1.42
C THR A 73 14.81 -2.41 -2.10
N HIS A 74 13.53 -1.99 -2.10
CA HIS A 74 12.43 -2.78 -2.65
C HIS A 74 12.64 -3.15 -4.12
N TYR A 75 13.03 -2.18 -4.94
CA TYR A 75 13.22 -2.37 -6.37
C TYR A 75 14.29 -3.44 -6.67
N GLU A 76 15.47 -3.33 -6.05
CA GLU A 76 16.58 -4.25 -6.32
C GLU A 76 16.24 -5.68 -5.89
N TYR A 77 15.64 -5.85 -4.71
CA TYR A 77 15.19 -7.17 -4.27
C TYR A 77 14.08 -7.74 -5.15
N ALA A 78 13.08 -6.93 -5.51
CA ALA A 78 12.01 -7.37 -6.40
C ALA A 78 12.55 -7.79 -7.77
N LYS A 79 13.42 -6.97 -8.37
CA LYS A 79 14.07 -7.27 -9.65
C LYS A 79 14.88 -8.58 -9.61
N TYR A 80 15.68 -8.76 -8.56
CA TYR A 80 16.46 -9.99 -8.37
C TYR A 80 15.54 -11.22 -8.30
N MET A 81 14.48 -11.16 -7.50
CA MET A 81 13.57 -12.28 -7.31
C MET A 81 12.74 -12.60 -8.57
N LEU A 82 12.25 -11.58 -9.28
CA LEU A 82 11.53 -11.77 -10.54
C LEU A 82 12.40 -12.40 -11.62
N ASN A 83 13.66 -11.97 -11.74
CA ASN A 83 14.64 -12.59 -12.67
C ASN A 83 14.92 -14.07 -12.33
N ASN A 84 14.83 -14.43 -11.04
CA ASN A 84 14.94 -15.82 -10.59
C ASN A 84 13.60 -16.56 -10.57
N LYS A 85 12.59 -16.05 -11.31
CA LYS A 85 11.27 -16.65 -11.50
C LYS A 85 10.51 -16.89 -10.18
N LYS A 86 10.68 -15.99 -9.21
CA LYS A 86 9.92 -16.02 -7.94
C LYS A 86 8.78 -15.02 -7.97
N HIS A 87 7.63 -15.41 -7.43
CA HIS A 87 6.54 -14.47 -7.19
C HIS A 87 6.95 -13.46 -6.11
N VAL A 88 6.52 -12.23 -6.23
CA VAL A 88 6.90 -11.14 -5.32
C VAL A 88 5.66 -10.41 -4.80
N LEU A 89 5.52 -10.36 -3.48
CA LEU A 89 4.66 -9.43 -2.76
C LEU A 89 5.57 -8.39 -2.09
N CYS A 90 5.50 -7.12 -2.50
CA CYS A 90 6.37 -6.07 -2.00
C CYS A 90 5.60 -5.05 -1.16
N GLU A 91 6.12 -4.68 0.02
CA GLU A 91 5.53 -3.61 0.82
C GLU A 91 5.46 -2.28 0.06
N LYS A 92 4.51 -1.49 0.46
CA LYS A 92 4.26 -0.16 -0.10
C LYS A 92 5.26 0.90 0.44
N PRO A 93 5.67 1.86 -0.36
CA PRO A 93 5.54 1.87 -1.81
C PRO A 93 6.44 0.80 -2.42
N ALA A 94 5.92 0.04 -3.38
CA ALA A 94 6.69 -1.06 -3.98
C ALA A 94 7.93 -0.55 -4.73
N VAL A 95 7.86 0.66 -5.28
CA VAL A 95 8.96 1.36 -5.93
C VAL A 95 8.85 2.87 -5.70
N LEU A 96 9.96 3.59 -5.98
CA LEU A 96 10.04 5.05 -5.82
C LEU A 96 9.97 5.81 -7.16
N LYS A 97 10.01 5.10 -8.29
CA LYS A 97 10.00 5.69 -9.63
C LYS A 97 9.09 4.91 -10.57
N LYS A 98 8.36 5.60 -11.44
CA LYS A 98 7.47 5.00 -12.45
C LYS A 98 8.22 3.98 -13.34
N ALA A 99 9.39 4.32 -13.85
CA ALA A 99 10.18 3.42 -14.69
C ALA A 99 10.56 2.10 -13.99
N GLN A 100 10.78 2.14 -12.66
CA GLN A 100 11.02 0.93 -11.87
C GLN A 100 9.77 0.03 -11.83
N ALA A 101 8.59 0.62 -11.69
CA ALA A 101 7.33 -0.14 -11.73
C ALA A 101 7.13 -0.80 -13.10
N GLU A 102 7.28 -0.03 -14.17
CA GLU A 102 7.15 -0.52 -15.55
C GLU A 102 8.08 -1.71 -15.81
N GLU A 103 9.34 -1.61 -15.38
CA GLU A 103 10.32 -2.69 -15.52
C GLU A 103 9.91 -3.93 -14.70
N LEU A 104 9.54 -3.79 -13.43
CA LEU A 104 9.17 -4.95 -12.58
C LEU A 104 7.92 -5.68 -13.09
N TYR A 105 6.91 -4.95 -13.56
CA TYR A 105 5.73 -5.56 -14.16
C TYR A 105 6.05 -6.26 -15.50
N SER A 106 6.97 -5.71 -16.31
CA SER A 106 7.46 -6.35 -17.53
C SER A 106 8.18 -7.66 -17.21
N LEU A 107 9.13 -7.62 -16.28
CA LEU A 107 9.86 -8.80 -15.82
C LEU A 107 8.95 -9.89 -15.26
N ALA A 108 7.95 -9.50 -14.47
CA ALA A 108 6.98 -10.45 -13.93
C ALA A 108 6.21 -11.15 -15.04
N LYS A 109 5.76 -10.40 -16.06
CA LYS A 109 5.07 -10.95 -17.23
C LYS A 109 5.97 -11.87 -18.06
N GLU A 110 7.20 -11.44 -18.36
CA GLU A 110 8.18 -12.20 -19.14
C GLU A 110 8.55 -13.53 -18.48
N ASN A 111 8.68 -13.52 -17.15
CA ASN A 111 9.03 -14.72 -16.38
C ASN A 111 7.81 -15.55 -15.93
N ASN A 112 6.58 -15.13 -16.30
CA ASN A 112 5.33 -15.78 -15.92
C ASN A 112 5.17 -15.94 -14.39
N VAL A 113 5.50 -14.87 -13.66
CA VAL A 113 5.36 -14.77 -12.20
C VAL A 113 4.51 -13.56 -11.81
N VAL A 114 4.09 -13.50 -10.57
CA VAL A 114 3.27 -12.40 -10.03
C VAL A 114 4.18 -11.39 -9.34
N PHE A 115 3.97 -10.09 -9.64
CA PHE A 115 4.44 -8.97 -8.85
C PHE A 115 3.25 -8.19 -8.31
N MET A 116 3.19 -7.98 -6.99
CA MET A 116 2.10 -7.29 -6.32
C MET A 116 2.62 -6.31 -5.27
N GLU A 117 2.02 -5.13 -5.20
CA GLU A 117 2.20 -4.21 -4.08
C GLU A 117 1.28 -4.59 -2.90
N ALA A 118 1.81 -4.60 -1.68
CA ALA A 118 1.10 -5.03 -0.48
C ALA A 118 0.19 -3.92 0.10
N VAL A 119 -0.68 -3.35 -0.72
CA VAL A 119 -1.74 -2.43 -0.28
C VAL A 119 -2.95 -3.23 0.17
N LYS A 120 -2.95 -3.70 1.41
CA LYS A 120 -3.97 -4.60 1.96
C LYS A 120 -5.42 -4.14 1.74
N THR A 121 -5.68 -2.84 1.71
CA THR A 121 -7.01 -2.25 1.48
C THR A 121 -7.56 -2.67 0.12
N ALA A 122 -6.71 -2.82 -0.91
CA ALA A 122 -7.11 -3.28 -2.24
C ALA A 122 -7.76 -4.68 -2.24
N TYR A 123 -7.52 -5.47 -1.20
CA TYR A 123 -8.03 -6.84 -1.06
C TYR A 123 -9.09 -6.96 0.04
N CYS A 124 -9.50 -5.84 0.65
CA CYS A 124 -10.51 -5.81 1.71
C CYS A 124 -11.92 -5.98 1.11
N PRO A 125 -12.71 -6.98 1.53
CA PRO A 125 -14.06 -7.19 1.01
C PRO A 125 -14.96 -5.95 1.13
N GLY A 126 -14.88 -5.20 2.24
CA GLY A 126 -15.63 -3.96 2.42
C GLY A 126 -15.23 -2.87 1.42
N PHE A 127 -13.94 -2.76 1.08
CA PHE A 127 -13.48 -1.85 0.03
C PHE A 127 -14.00 -2.24 -1.34
N HIS A 128 -13.96 -3.52 -1.69
CA HIS A 128 -14.54 -4.00 -2.95
C HIS A 128 -16.04 -3.74 -3.06
N ALA A 129 -16.80 -3.98 -1.98
CA ALA A 129 -18.23 -3.69 -1.93
C ALA A 129 -18.51 -2.20 -2.12
N MET A 130 -17.71 -1.32 -1.50
CA MET A 130 -17.82 0.14 -1.66
C MET A 130 -17.50 0.58 -3.10
N MET A 131 -16.43 0.06 -3.72
CA MET A 131 -16.10 0.36 -5.13
C MET A 131 -17.18 -0.14 -6.08
N ALA A 132 -17.75 -1.32 -5.84
CA ALA A 132 -18.88 -1.85 -6.60
C ALA A 132 -20.13 -0.96 -6.46
N ALA A 133 -20.45 -0.50 -5.25
CA ALA A 133 -21.56 0.42 -5.00
C ALA A 133 -21.35 1.75 -5.74
N ALA A 134 -20.14 2.32 -5.73
CA ALA A 134 -19.80 3.54 -6.46
C ALA A 134 -19.99 3.39 -7.98
N LYS A 135 -19.57 2.26 -8.54
CA LYS A 135 -19.67 1.94 -9.97
C LYS A 135 -21.08 1.51 -10.42
N SER A 136 -21.98 1.19 -9.48
CA SER A 136 -23.34 0.66 -9.78
C SER A 136 -24.32 1.68 -10.39
N GLY A 137 -23.97 2.97 -10.38
CA GLY A 137 -24.86 4.05 -10.79
C GLY A 137 -25.81 4.59 -9.69
N LYS A 138 -25.78 4.00 -8.48
CA LYS A 138 -26.63 4.47 -7.34
C LYS A 138 -26.45 5.96 -7.05
N ILE A 139 -25.22 6.44 -7.09
CA ILE A 139 -24.88 7.86 -6.86
C ILE A 139 -24.80 8.68 -8.15
N GLY A 140 -25.25 8.14 -9.28
CA GLY A 140 -25.12 8.77 -10.61
C GLY A 140 -23.68 8.71 -11.14
N ARG A 141 -23.26 9.73 -11.91
CA ARG A 141 -21.88 9.84 -12.40
C ARG A 141 -20.99 10.30 -11.25
N ILE A 142 -19.85 9.62 -11.04
CA ILE A 142 -18.84 10.05 -10.06
C ILE A 142 -18.19 11.35 -10.59
N ILE A 143 -18.15 12.37 -9.74
CA ILE A 143 -17.61 13.69 -10.05
C ILE A 143 -16.38 14.00 -9.21
N ASP A 144 -16.34 13.55 -7.95
CA ASP A 144 -15.24 13.84 -7.05
C ASP A 144 -14.93 12.67 -6.10
N VAL A 145 -13.65 12.53 -5.75
CA VAL A 145 -13.18 11.52 -4.80
C VAL A 145 -12.22 12.18 -3.81
N GLU A 146 -12.57 12.13 -2.52
CA GLU A 146 -11.73 12.65 -1.44
C GLU A 146 -11.26 11.51 -0.53
N ALA A 147 -9.95 11.38 -0.30
CA ALA A 147 -9.41 10.37 0.60
C ALA A 147 -8.36 10.96 1.54
N ALA A 148 -8.45 10.62 2.84
CA ALA A 148 -7.50 11.08 3.83
C ALA A 148 -6.93 9.92 4.64
N PHE A 149 -5.60 9.91 4.82
CA PHE A 149 -4.93 8.99 5.72
C PHE A 149 -3.82 9.73 6.47
N SER A 150 -3.98 9.82 7.78
CA SER A 150 -2.95 10.41 8.64
C SER A 150 -2.80 9.62 9.94
N ARG A 151 -1.58 9.65 10.46
CA ARG A 151 -1.24 9.06 11.74
C ARG A 151 -0.20 9.96 12.41
N LEU A 152 -0.51 10.50 13.58
CA LEU A 152 0.48 11.22 14.36
C LEU A 152 1.66 10.31 14.67
N THR A 153 2.83 10.69 14.16
CA THR A 153 4.05 9.87 14.19
C THR A 153 5.15 10.69 14.87
N PRO A 154 5.85 10.15 15.88
CA PRO A 154 6.94 10.85 16.53
C PRO A 154 8.06 11.19 15.56
N VAL A 155 8.64 12.40 15.69
CA VAL A 155 9.67 12.91 14.76
C VAL A 155 10.99 12.14 14.77
N ASN A 156 11.23 11.32 15.78
CA ASN A 156 12.41 10.47 15.90
C ASN A 156 12.22 9.06 15.27
N THR A 157 11.17 8.87 14.50
CA THR A 157 10.91 7.60 13.81
C THR A 157 11.48 7.59 12.40
N ARG A 158 11.59 6.39 11.81
CA ARG A 158 12.10 6.17 10.45
C ARG A 158 11.39 7.03 9.41
N GLU A 159 10.10 7.22 9.55
CA GLU A 159 9.25 7.98 8.63
C GLU A 159 9.68 9.45 8.47
N TYR A 160 10.48 9.97 9.42
CA TYR A 160 11.07 11.31 9.37
C TYR A 160 12.58 11.32 9.08
N MET A 161 13.27 10.18 9.02
CA MET A 161 14.75 10.17 9.03
C MET A 161 15.41 10.45 7.68
N ALA A 162 14.79 10.07 6.56
CA ALA A 162 15.38 10.19 5.24
C ALA A 162 14.48 11.02 4.31
N GLN A 163 15.02 12.12 3.77
CA GLN A 163 14.26 13.05 2.92
C GLN A 163 13.77 12.42 1.62
N ASP A 164 14.60 11.57 0.99
CA ASP A 164 14.34 11.04 -0.35
C ASP A 164 13.44 9.81 -0.37
N TYR A 165 13.28 9.12 0.78
CA TYR A 165 12.62 7.82 0.85
C TYR A 165 11.54 7.74 1.93
N ASN A 166 11.18 8.85 2.56
CA ASN A 166 10.21 8.93 3.63
C ASN A 166 9.31 10.16 3.46
N GLY A 167 8.40 10.34 4.40
CA GLY A 167 7.43 11.42 4.40
C GLY A 167 6.00 10.91 4.35
N SER A 168 5.06 11.80 4.54
CA SER A 168 3.64 11.43 4.66
C SER A 168 3.09 10.86 3.36
N PHE A 169 3.50 11.40 2.22
CA PHE A 169 3.00 10.94 0.93
C PHE A 169 3.57 9.57 0.53
N LEU A 170 4.85 9.33 0.77
CA LEU A 170 5.44 7.99 0.56
C LEU A 170 4.87 6.94 1.51
N GLU A 171 4.54 7.33 2.75
CA GLU A 171 3.98 6.39 3.72
C GLU A 171 2.51 6.03 3.44
N PHE A 172 1.69 6.99 3.00
CA PHE A 172 0.23 6.81 2.87
C PHE A 172 -0.32 7.04 1.46
N GLY A 173 0.48 7.53 0.51
CA GLY A 173 0.04 7.87 -0.85
C GLY A 173 -0.58 6.70 -1.60
N SER A 174 0.02 5.49 -1.53
CA SER A 174 -0.54 4.28 -2.16
C SER A 174 -1.98 4.01 -1.70
N TYR A 175 -2.29 4.27 -0.43
CA TYR A 175 -3.66 4.10 0.07
C TYR A 175 -4.62 5.15 -0.49
N VAL A 176 -4.30 6.45 -0.34
CA VAL A 176 -5.25 7.52 -0.69
C VAL A 176 -5.41 7.70 -2.20
N CYS A 177 -4.39 7.38 -3.00
CA CYS A 177 -4.48 7.45 -4.46
C CYS A 177 -5.22 6.25 -5.07
N MET A 178 -5.24 5.10 -4.41
CA MET A 178 -5.86 3.87 -4.91
C MET A 178 -7.35 4.07 -5.27
N PRO A 179 -8.25 4.55 -4.39
CA PRO A 179 -9.66 4.78 -4.76
C PRO A 179 -9.82 5.82 -5.85
N VAL A 180 -8.96 6.83 -5.91
CA VAL A 180 -8.97 7.85 -6.96
C VAL A 180 -8.75 7.20 -8.33
N PHE A 181 -7.66 6.47 -8.48
CA PHE A 181 -7.30 5.86 -9.76
C PHE A 181 -8.21 4.70 -10.14
N GLU A 182 -8.76 3.99 -9.18
CA GLU A 182 -9.75 2.93 -9.45
C GLU A 182 -11.07 3.47 -9.98
N LEU A 183 -11.50 4.66 -9.55
CA LEU A 183 -12.77 5.27 -9.92
C LEU A 183 -12.68 6.27 -11.06
N LEU A 184 -11.58 7.01 -11.16
CA LEU A 184 -11.42 8.09 -12.14
C LEU A 184 -10.42 7.77 -13.26
N GLY A 185 -9.62 6.69 -13.11
CA GLY A 185 -8.56 6.31 -14.03
C GLY A 185 -7.22 6.98 -13.71
N CYS A 186 -6.20 6.71 -14.52
CA CYS A 186 -4.84 7.24 -14.33
C CYS A 186 -4.52 8.43 -15.23
N ASP A 187 -5.43 8.79 -16.16
CA ASP A 187 -5.22 9.85 -17.15
C ASP A 187 -5.76 11.19 -16.60
N TYR A 188 -5.06 11.73 -15.60
CA TYR A 188 -5.36 13.05 -15.04
C TYR A 188 -4.70 14.16 -15.87
N ASP A 189 -5.40 15.31 -15.99
CA ASP A 189 -4.92 16.47 -16.74
C ASP A 189 -3.85 17.26 -15.98
N ASP A 190 -4.01 17.40 -14.65
CA ASP A 190 -3.11 18.17 -13.76
C ASP A 190 -3.13 17.58 -12.34
N VAL A 191 -2.03 17.78 -11.61
CA VAL A 191 -1.94 17.51 -10.18
C VAL A 191 -1.17 18.61 -9.47
N ARG A 192 -1.74 19.12 -8.37
CA ARG A 192 -1.13 20.17 -7.54
C ARG A 192 -0.90 19.67 -6.13
N PHE A 193 0.32 19.85 -5.63
CA PHE A 193 0.71 19.47 -4.30
C PHE A 193 0.89 20.68 -3.38
N HIS A 194 0.34 20.58 -2.17
CA HIS A 194 0.57 21.51 -1.07
C HIS A 194 1.12 20.72 0.11
N SER A 195 2.38 20.96 0.47
CA SER A 195 3.05 20.21 1.53
C SER A 195 3.52 21.11 2.66
N MET A 196 3.29 20.68 3.89
CA MET A 196 4.01 21.15 5.07
C MET A 196 5.24 20.28 5.30
N ARG A 197 6.40 20.90 5.41
CA ARG A 197 7.66 20.20 5.65
C ARG A 197 8.06 20.25 7.12
N ALA A 198 8.60 19.15 7.63
CA ALA A 198 9.32 19.12 8.89
C ALA A 198 10.66 19.86 8.76
N VAL A 199 11.33 20.13 9.90
CA VAL A 199 12.62 20.85 9.95
C VAL A 199 13.69 20.22 9.04
N ASN A 200 13.69 18.91 8.90
CA ASN A 200 14.61 18.15 8.03
C ASN A 200 14.18 18.06 6.56
N GLY A 201 13.11 18.76 6.15
CA GLY A 201 12.63 18.79 4.76
C GLY A 201 11.65 17.69 4.35
N VAL A 202 11.43 16.68 5.20
CA VAL A 202 10.44 15.61 4.97
C VAL A 202 9.03 16.21 4.99
N ASP A 203 8.13 15.77 4.09
CA ASP A 203 6.73 16.19 4.11
C ASP A 203 6.01 15.59 5.32
N ALA A 204 5.70 16.43 6.30
CA ALA A 204 4.93 16.06 7.49
C ALA A 204 3.42 15.99 7.20
N TYR A 205 2.98 16.71 6.17
CA TYR A 205 1.63 16.69 5.62
C TYR A 205 1.68 17.04 4.14
N THR A 206 0.89 16.34 3.34
CA THR A 206 0.70 16.65 1.92
C THR A 206 -0.77 16.54 1.55
N LYS A 207 -1.26 17.55 0.84
CA LYS A 207 -2.53 17.56 0.13
C LYS A 207 -2.21 17.57 -1.37
N ALA A 208 -2.81 16.65 -2.13
CA ALA A 208 -2.74 16.64 -3.58
C ALA A 208 -4.14 16.77 -4.16
N VAL A 209 -4.29 17.61 -5.19
CA VAL A 209 -5.54 17.82 -5.92
C VAL A 209 -5.30 17.44 -7.38
N PHE A 210 -6.08 16.48 -7.86
CA PHE A 210 -6.06 15.98 -9.24
C PHE A 210 -7.25 16.53 -10.02
N SER A 211 -7.04 16.82 -11.31
CA SER A 211 -8.07 17.22 -12.26
C SER A 211 -8.18 16.19 -13.38
N PHE A 212 -9.43 15.84 -13.78
CA PHE A 212 -9.74 14.80 -14.77
C PHE A 212 -10.89 15.26 -15.66
N GLY A 213 -10.70 16.10 -16.66
CA GLY A 213 -11.73 16.40 -17.65
C GLY A 213 -13.13 16.70 -17.10
N GLY A 214 -13.25 17.59 -16.10
CA GLY A 214 -14.52 17.93 -15.43
C GLY A 214 -14.84 17.08 -14.18
N LYS A 215 -13.88 16.30 -13.69
CA LYS A 215 -13.91 15.61 -12.40
C LYS A 215 -12.69 16.02 -11.60
N SER A 216 -12.73 15.79 -10.28
CA SER A 216 -11.63 16.10 -9.37
C SER A 216 -11.37 14.99 -8.38
N ALA A 217 -10.19 15.03 -7.76
CA ALA A 217 -9.94 14.28 -6.55
C ALA A 217 -9.03 15.07 -5.61
N GLU A 218 -9.25 14.89 -4.31
CA GLU A 218 -8.40 15.45 -3.27
C GLU A 218 -7.90 14.34 -2.35
N VAL A 219 -6.59 14.26 -2.17
CA VAL A 219 -6.00 13.31 -1.23
C VAL A 219 -5.16 14.03 -0.19
N LYS A 220 -5.23 13.53 1.06
CA LYS A 220 -4.48 14.07 2.20
C LYS A 220 -3.70 12.98 2.89
N THR A 221 -2.42 13.24 3.13
CA THR A 221 -1.56 12.37 3.93
C THR A 221 -0.93 13.16 5.08
N GLY A 222 -0.65 12.53 6.22
CA GLY A 222 -0.07 13.25 7.35
C GLY A 222 0.65 12.36 8.36
N LEU A 223 1.86 12.79 8.75
CA LEU A 223 2.64 12.26 9.87
C LEU A 223 2.61 13.23 11.07
N GLY A 224 2.59 14.52 10.79
CA GLY A 224 2.61 15.61 11.79
C GLY A 224 1.25 16.24 12.08
N ILE A 225 0.20 15.77 11.43
CA ILE A 225 -1.17 16.24 11.61
C ILE A 225 -2.16 15.05 11.63
N LYS A 226 -3.26 15.20 12.38
CA LYS A 226 -4.38 14.26 12.34
C LYS A 226 -5.49 14.84 11.49
N THR A 227 -5.84 14.13 10.40
CA THR A 227 -6.98 14.43 9.54
C THR A 227 -8.19 13.56 9.92
N GLU A 228 -9.34 13.81 9.31
CA GLU A 228 -10.60 13.07 9.50
C GLU A 228 -10.49 11.58 9.17
N GLY A 229 -9.61 11.19 8.21
CA GLY A 229 -9.35 9.79 7.85
C GLY A 229 -10.54 9.10 7.20
N GLN A 230 -11.32 9.81 6.38
CA GLN A 230 -12.47 9.30 5.64
C GLN A 230 -12.18 9.15 4.15
N LEU A 231 -13.04 8.38 3.46
CA LEU A 231 -13.16 8.34 2.00
C LEU A 231 -14.57 8.81 1.64
N LEU A 232 -14.65 9.84 0.80
CA LEU A 232 -15.88 10.40 0.26
C LEU A 232 -15.87 10.29 -1.26
N ILE A 233 -16.93 9.72 -1.84
CA ILE A 233 -17.12 9.58 -3.29
C ILE A 233 -18.40 10.30 -3.65
N SER A 234 -18.29 11.44 -4.34
CA SER A 234 -19.40 12.30 -4.69
C SER A 234 -19.86 12.09 -6.13
N GLY A 235 -21.16 11.93 -6.31
CA GLY A 235 -21.78 11.74 -7.62
C GLY A 235 -22.92 12.72 -7.88
N THR A 236 -23.50 12.65 -9.08
CA THR A 236 -24.57 13.55 -9.52
C THR A 236 -25.95 13.26 -8.89
N ASN A 237 -26.06 12.16 -8.12
CA ASN A 237 -27.34 11.73 -7.52
C ASN A 237 -27.20 11.32 -6.04
N GLY A 238 -26.04 11.49 -5.47
CA GLY A 238 -25.74 11.13 -4.09
C GLY A 238 -24.26 10.98 -3.86
N TYR A 239 -23.89 10.47 -2.70
CA TYR A 239 -22.49 10.22 -2.34
C TYR A 239 -22.33 8.96 -1.49
N ILE A 240 -21.10 8.46 -1.44
CA ILE A 240 -20.71 7.35 -0.56
C ILE A 240 -19.69 7.88 0.44
N LEU A 241 -19.91 7.57 1.72
CA LEU A 241 -19.04 7.95 2.82
C LEU A 241 -18.58 6.71 3.59
N ALA A 242 -17.27 6.46 3.62
CA ALA A 242 -16.64 5.55 4.57
C ALA A 242 -15.89 6.37 5.62
N LYS A 243 -16.30 6.21 6.89
CA LYS A 243 -15.67 6.90 8.03
C LYS A 243 -14.30 6.31 8.35
N SER A 244 -13.53 7.01 9.16
CA SER A 244 -12.24 6.53 9.67
C SER A 244 -12.39 5.25 10.50
N PRO A 245 -11.53 4.26 10.30
CA PRO A 245 -10.47 4.14 9.32
C PRO A 245 -10.94 3.49 8.01
N TRP A 246 -11.26 4.29 6.99
CA TRP A 246 -11.78 3.78 5.71
C TRP A 246 -10.87 2.73 5.04
N TRP A 247 -9.56 2.76 5.28
CA TRP A 247 -8.60 1.75 4.76
C TRP A 247 -8.72 0.36 5.41
N LEU A 248 -9.61 0.23 6.39
CA LEU A 248 -10.06 -1.02 7.00
C LEU A 248 -11.58 -1.15 6.89
N THR A 249 -12.16 -0.76 5.77
CA THR A 249 -13.60 -0.65 5.52
C THR A 249 -14.36 -1.88 6.00
N LYS A 250 -15.27 -1.67 6.94
CA LYS A 250 -16.24 -2.67 7.43
C LYS A 250 -17.66 -2.27 7.07
N GLU A 251 -17.91 -0.97 7.00
CA GLU A 251 -19.19 -0.35 6.68
C GLU A 251 -18.98 0.95 5.90
N PHE A 252 -19.93 1.33 5.07
CA PHE A 252 -20.00 2.61 4.40
C PHE A 252 -21.46 3.00 4.21
N GLU A 253 -21.73 4.29 4.04
CA GLU A 253 -23.07 4.81 3.84
C GLU A 253 -23.22 5.31 2.40
N VAL A 254 -24.32 4.95 1.73
CA VAL A 254 -24.79 5.59 0.51
C VAL A 254 -25.86 6.61 0.89
N ARG A 255 -25.66 7.87 0.53
CA ARG A 255 -26.56 8.96 0.85
C ARG A 255 -27.01 9.67 -0.40
N TYR A 256 -28.24 10.16 -0.35
CA TYR A 256 -28.92 10.83 -1.45
C TYR A 256 -29.31 12.26 -1.07
N GLU A 257 -29.85 13.04 -2.03
CA GLU A 257 -30.35 14.40 -1.76
C GLU A 257 -31.45 14.39 -0.68
N ASP A 258 -32.36 13.41 -0.71
CA ASP A 258 -33.29 13.19 0.40
C ASP A 258 -32.52 12.67 1.62
N ALA A 259 -32.40 13.52 2.64
CA ALA A 259 -31.68 13.21 3.88
C ALA A 259 -32.24 12.01 4.66
N ASN A 260 -33.50 11.59 4.42
CA ASN A 260 -34.09 10.42 5.02
C ASN A 260 -33.74 9.12 4.29
N LYS A 261 -33.22 9.22 3.07
CA LYS A 261 -32.85 8.07 2.25
C LYS A 261 -31.35 7.79 2.41
N ARG A 262 -31.03 6.66 3.07
CA ARG A 262 -29.65 6.17 3.18
C ARG A 262 -29.61 4.65 3.13
N GLU A 263 -28.50 4.10 2.67
CA GLU A 263 -28.15 2.67 2.74
C GLU A 263 -26.83 2.52 3.53
N VAL A 264 -26.70 1.43 4.29
CA VAL A 264 -25.50 1.12 5.08
C VAL A 264 -25.01 -0.28 4.71
#